data_94b4b337493d37a35f09230437466e48
#
_entry.id   94b4b337493d37a35f09230437466e48
#
_cell.length_a   1.000
_cell.length_b   1.000
_cell.length_c   1.000
_cell.angle_alpha   90.00
_cell.angle_beta   90.00
_cell.angle_gamma   90.00
#
_symmetry.space_group_name_H-M   'P 1'
#
loop_
_entity.id
_entity.type
_entity.pdbx_description
1 polymer ?
#
loop_
_entity_poly.entity_id
_entity_poly.type
_entity_poly.pdbx_seq_one_letter_code
_entity_poly.pdbx_strand_id
1 'polypeptide(L)'
;MSTPEKHALAPEKMAVVGAGLVGSLWALMLAQRGHHVDVFERRPDPRTGAYKGGRSINLALSDRGWRALEKAGIADAVREIALPITHRTMHATDGTLTRQPYGLPEAQGKFDDPQCIYSVSRALLNRLLVEESEKHAQVTYRFDYRCVDIDLEANELTLDNGGDQLHVQAFDRIFGTDGAFSAVRDRLMRTDRFDFTQRYLTHGYKEIEMRPTADGQFKMEAGALHIWPRGEFMLMGLPNPDGTFTCTVFAPYDGPNGLNGLDTEAAVTAYFSTHFPDVIPLIPDFAAQWLANPTSSLVMTQCYPWHHGDAICLMGDAAHAIVPFYGQGMNSGMEDCSVLSELLDSMESSQDWAKTMQRYTELRKPSGDAILELALRNYIEMRDKTGHPAFLLRKKIEAKLATNYPGRWLPLYSQVTFSHTPYEEALEAGQRQDRIMEKILSQEGIEANWDRPETFESILDAWES
;
A
#
# COMPACT_ATOMS: atom_id res chain seq x y z
N MET A 1 -31.58 -22.86 -16.11
CA MET A 1 -31.00 -23.43 -14.90
C MET A 1 -31.05 -22.37 -13.85
N SER A 2 -31.89 -22.51 -12.83
CA SER A 2 -31.97 -21.56 -11.71
C SER A 2 -30.63 -21.55 -10.96
N THR A 3 -30.00 -20.39 -10.84
CA THR A 3 -28.89 -20.15 -9.93
C THR A 3 -29.32 -20.62 -8.55
N PRO A 4 -28.54 -21.46 -7.84
CA PRO A 4 -28.88 -21.85 -6.49
C PRO A 4 -28.96 -20.56 -5.64
N GLU A 5 -30.08 -20.41 -4.92
CA GLU A 5 -30.20 -19.37 -3.89
C GLU A 5 -29.03 -19.58 -2.91
N LYS A 6 -28.10 -18.61 -2.87
CA LYS A 6 -27.08 -18.59 -1.84
C LYS A 6 -27.81 -18.51 -0.49
N HIS A 7 -27.57 -19.47 0.37
CA HIS A 7 -28.05 -19.40 1.75
C HIS A 7 -27.37 -18.16 2.39
N ALA A 8 -28.15 -17.10 2.56
CA ALA A 8 -27.69 -15.93 3.29
C ALA A 8 -27.50 -16.38 4.76
N LEU A 9 -26.30 -16.17 5.29
CA LEU A 9 -26.03 -16.34 6.71
C LEU A 9 -26.97 -15.44 7.51
N ALA A 10 -27.35 -15.88 8.72
CA ALA A 10 -28.12 -15.02 9.61
C ALA A 10 -27.32 -13.72 9.91
N PRO A 11 -27.99 -12.55 9.96
CA PRO A 11 -27.34 -11.31 10.32
C PRO A 11 -26.68 -11.43 11.70
N GLU A 12 -25.40 -11.06 11.78
CA GLU A 12 -24.61 -11.01 13.01
C GLU A 12 -24.24 -9.56 13.33
N LYS A 13 -23.97 -9.28 14.60
CA LYS A 13 -23.49 -7.98 15.06
C LYS A 13 -21.96 -7.97 15.08
N MET A 14 -21.37 -7.18 14.19
CA MET A 14 -19.94 -7.17 13.97
C MET A 14 -19.31 -5.83 14.35
N ALA A 15 -18.12 -5.86 14.93
CA ALA A 15 -17.31 -4.69 15.15
C ALA A 15 -16.15 -4.63 14.15
N VAL A 16 -15.89 -3.44 13.62
CA VAL A 16 -14.68 -3.10 12.87
C VAL A 16 -13.93 -2.03 13.66
N VAL A 17 -12.74 -2.36 14.15
CA VAL A 17 -11.89 -1.44 14.90
C VAL A 17 -10.91 -0.78 13.93
N GLY A 18 -11.10 0.53 13.69
CA GLY A 18 -10.35 1.34 12.72
C GLY A 18 -11.13 1.63 11.44
N ALA A 19 -11.52 2.89 11.22
CA ALA A 19 -12.16 3.37 10.00
C ALA A 19 -11.15 3.82 8.93
N GLY A 20 -10.03 3.11 8.80
CA GLY A 20 -9.09 3.27 7.69
C GLY A 20 -9.64 2.67 6.40
N LEU A 21 -8.82 2.65 5.34
CA LEU A 21 -9.23 2.14 4.02
C LEU A 21 -9.73 0.68 4.08
N VAL A 22 -9.00 -0.18 4.79
CA VAL A 22 -9.33 -1.60 4.94
C VAL A 22 -10.61 -1.76 5.77
N GLY A 23 -10.70 -1.07 6.91
CA GLY A 23 -11.87 -1.19 7.79
C GLY A 23 -13.15 -0.66 7.15
N SER A 24 -13.09 0.48 6.47
CA SER A 24 -14.28 1.03 5.78
C SER A 24 -14.71 0.18 4.59
N LEU A 25 -13.76 -0.38 3.82
CA LEU A 25 -14.07 -1.33 2.74
C LEU A 25 -14.67 -2.63 3.30
N TRP A 26 -14.11 -3.14 4.40
CA TRP A 26 -14.62 -4.36 5.03
C TRP A 26 -16.01 -4.16 5.62
N ALA A 27 -16.27 -3.01 6.26
CA ALA A 27 -17.61 -2.66 6.74
C ALA A 27 -18.67 -2.63 5.62
N LEU A 28 -18.32 -2.06 4.46
CA LEU A 28 -19.16 -2.09 3.27
C LEU A 28 -19.46 -3.53 2.83
N MET A 29 -18.44 -4.38 2.70
CA MET A 29 -18.60 -5.76 2.26
C MET A 29 -19.42 -6.62 3.23
N LEU A 30 -19.30 -6.38 4.54
CA LEU A 30 -20.14 -7.04 5.57
C LEU A 30 -21.59 -6.57 5.52
N ALA A 31 -21.82 -5.26 5.36
CA ALA A 31 -23.16 -4.72 5.24
C ALA A 31 -23.90 -5.23 4.01
N GLN A 32 -23.19 -5.37 2.88
CA GLN A 32 -23.74 -5.99 1.65
C GLN A 32 -24.18 -7.43 1.84
N ARG A 33 -23.66 -8.12 2.88
CA ARG A 33 -24.10 -9.47 3.30
C ARG A 33 -25.23 -9.46 4.32
N GLY A 34 -25.69 -8.28 4.74
CA GLY A 34 -26.79 -8.10 5.69
C GLY A 34 -26.37 -8.09 7.16
N HIS A 35 -25.07 -8.10 7.47
CA HIS A 35 -24.61 -8.00 8.86
C HIS A 35 -24.76 -6.57 9.40
N HIS A 36 -24.95 -6.43 10.73
CA HIS A 36 -24.94 -5.16 11.43
C HIS A 36 -23.51 -4.83 11.84
N VAL A 37 -22.99 -3.68 11.42
CA VAL A 37 -21.58 -3.31 11.57
C VAL A 37 -21.44 -2.00 12.33
N ASP A 38 -20.85 -2.08 13.53
CA ASP A 38 -20.36 -0.91 14.26
C ASP A 38 -18.87 -0.69 13.95
N VAL A 39 -18.52 0.48 13.40
CA VAL A 39 -17.13 0.86 13.07
C VAL A 39 -16.63 1.87 14.08
N PHE A 40 -15.54 1.58 14.75
CA PHE A 40 -14.93 2.43 15.78
C PHE A 40 -13.63 3.05 15.28
N GLU A 41 -13.53 4.37 15.34
CA GLU A 41 -12.32 5.10 14.92
C GLU A 41 -11.93 6.10 16.03
N ARG A 42 -10.66 6.07 16.40
CA ARG A 42 -10.10 6.94 17.45
C ARG A 42 -9.96 8.41 17.03
N ARG A 43 -9.97 8.68 15.73
CA ARG A 43 -9.85 10.02 15.16
C ARG A 43 -11.23 10.60 14.90
N PRO A 44 -11.33 11.95 14.77
CA PRO A 44 -12.57 12.59 14.36
C PRO A 44 -12.98 12.18 12.95
N ASP A 45 -14.25 12.42 12.65
CA ASP A 45 -14.84 12.15 11.32
C ASP A 45 -14.04 12.88 10.22
N PRO A 46 -13.55 12.17 9.20
CA PRO A 46 -12.77 12.75 8.11
C PRO A 46 -13.55 13.77 7.28
N ARG A 47 -14.88 13.81 7.37
CA ARG A 47 -15.75 14.72 6.64
C ARG A 47 -15.88 16.09 7.29
N THR A 48 -15.60 16.22 8.57
CA THR A 48 -15.83 17.45 9.37
C THR A 48 -14.77 18.53 9.20
N GLY A 49 -13.70 18.29 8.44
CA GLY A 49 -12.57 19.21 8.29
C GLY A 49 -11.67 19.30 9.55
N ALA A 50 -12.11 18.75 10.69
CA ALA A 50 -11.31 18.62 11.90
C ALA A 50 -10.25 17.51 11.78
N TYR A 51 -10.37 16.66 10.77
CA TYR A 51 -9.42 15.60 10.47
C TYR A 51 -8.10 16.18 9.97
N LYS A 52 -7.24 16.50 10.91
CA LYS A 52 -5.80 16.71 10.65
C LYS A 52 -5.10 15.34 10.64
N GLY A 53 -5.65 14.38 9.96
CA GLY A 53 -4.98 13.15 9.61
C GLY A 53 -3.70 13.56 8.92
N GLY A 54 -2.54 13.14 9.44
CA GLY A 54 -1.26 13.57 8.91
C GLY A 54 -1.30 13.56 7.40
N ARG A 55 -0.75 14.59 6.76
CA ARG A 55 -0.65 14.66 5.31
C ARG A 55 -0.14 13.30 4.89
N SER A 56 -0.91 12.63 4.07
CA SER A 56 -0.74 11.20 3.83
C SER A 56 -0.11 11.05 2.47
N ILE A 57 0.95 10.26 2.41
CA ILE A 57 1.50 9.77 1.14
C ILE A 57 0.34 9.37 0.23
N ASN A 58 0.33 9.85 -1.02
CA ASN A 58 -0.60 9.37 -2.02
C ASN A 58 -0.40 7.87 -2.21
N LEU A 59 -1.48 7.21 -2.48
CA LEU A 59 -1.51 5.77 -2.63
C LEU A 59 -1.44 5.39 -4.10
N ALA A 60 -0.67 4.36 -4.39
CA ALA A 60 -0.59 3.75 -5.71
C ALA A 60 -1.59 2.58 -5.79
N LEU A 61 -2.76 2.82 -6.31
CA LEU A 61 -3.78 1.78 -6.49
C LEU A 61 -3.40 0.92 -7.71
N SER A 62 -3.42 -0.39 -7.54
CA SER A 62 -3.06 -1.39 -8.54
C SER A 62 -4.11 -2.51 -8.63
N ASP A 63 -3.88 -3.51 -9.45
CA ASP A 63 -4.87 -4.53 -9.79
C ASP A 63 -5.54 -5.21 -8.59
N ARG A 64 -4.78 -5.49 -7.53
CA ARG A 64 -5.32 -6.13 -6.31
C ARG A 64 -6.32 -5.22 -5.58
N GLY A 65 -5.99 -3.94 -5.47
CA GLY A 65 -6.89 -2.96 -4.91
C GLY A 65 -8.14 -2.78 -5.76
N TRP A 66 -7.98 -2.67 -7.08
CA TRP A 66 -9.11 -2.59 -8.01
C TRP A 66 -10.05 -3.79 -7.91
N ARG A 67 -9.52 -5.02 -7.84
CA ARG A 67 -10.32 -6.24 -7.65
C ARG A 67 -11.20 -6.15 -6.40
N ALA A 68 -10.65 -5.65 -5.29
CA ALA A 68 -11.43 -5.50 -4.06
C ALA A 68 -12.53 -4.43 -4.19
N LEU A 69 -12.24 -3.31 -4.86
CA LEU A 69 -13.20 -2.24 -5.12
C LEU A 69 -14.30 -2.67 -6.12
N GLU A 70 -13.93 -3.45 -7.15
CA GLU A 70 -14.87 -4.07 -8.09
C GLU A 70 -15.81 -5.03 -7.37
N LYS A 71 -15.27 -5.87 -6.48
CA LYS A 71 -16.06 -6.81 -5.67
C LYS A 71 -17.01 -6.09 -4.72
N ALA A 72 -16.62 -4.93 -4.21
CA ALA A 72 -17.49 -4.07 -3.40
C ALA A 72 -18.47 -3.21 -4.22
N GLY A 73 -18.36 -3.22 -5.57
CA GLY A 73 -19.25 -2.48 -6.47
C GLY A 73 -19.02 -0.97 -6.50
N ILE A 74 -17.83 -0.49 -6.10
CA ILE A 74 -17.51 0.95 -6.00
C ILE A 74 -16.32 1.38 -6.88
N ALA A 75 -15.84 0.51 -7.77
CA ALA A 75 -14.69 0.79 -8.61
C ALA A 75 -14.88 2.06 -9.48
N ASP A 76 -16.06 2.26 -10.07
CA ASP A 76 -16.36 3.43 -10.90
C ASP A 76 -16.26 4.73 -10.08
N ALA A 77 -16.81 4.75 -8.86
CA ALA A 77 -16.73 5.92 -7.98
C ALA A 77 -15.27 6.23 -7.58
N VAL A 78 -14.45 5.21 -7.39
CA VAL A 78 -13.01 5.40 -7.10
C VAL A 78 -12.26 5.87 -8.35
N ARG A 79 -12.66 5.44 -9.55
CA ARG A 79 -12.06 5.88 -10.81
C ARG A 79 -12.14 7.40 -10.99
N GLU A 80 -13.23 8.03 -10.56
CA GLU A 80 -13.45 9.48 -10.65
C GLU A 80 -12.45 10.30 -9.79
N ILE A 81 -11.86 9.69 -8.75
CA ILE A 81 -10.91 10.35 -7.84
C ILE A 81 -9.47 9.84 -8.00
N ALA A 82 -9.20 9.00 -9.01
CA ALA A 82 -7.91 8.39 -9.25
C ALA A 82 -7.29 8.87 -10.56
N LEU A 83 -5.98 9.16 -10.55
CA LEU A 83 -5.23 9.58 -11.73
C LEU A 83 -4.35 8.43 -12.26
N PRO A 84 -4.42 8.09 -13.56
CA PRO A 84 -3.52 7.09 -14.14
C PRO A 84 -2.09 7.62 -14.19
N ILE A 85 -1.15 6.79 -13.72
CA ILE A 85 0.29 7.07 -13.71
C ILE A 85 0.96 6.01 -14.58
N THR A 86 1.35 6.39 -15.77
CA THR A 86 1.85 5.46 -16.79
C THR A 86 3.35 5.19 -16.68
N HIS A 87 4.10 6.09 -16.04
CA HIS A 87 5.56 5.98 -15.93
C HIS A 87 6.11 6.70 -14.70
N ARG A 88 7.38 6.43 -14.42
CA ARG A 88 8.22 7.20 -13.50
C ARG A 88 9.05 8.20 -14.30
N THR A 89 9.14 9.44 -13.82
CA THR A 89 10.08 10.44 -14.31
C THR A 89 11.19 10.62 -13.28
N MET A 90 12.40 10.16 -13.63
CA MET A 90 13.57 10.27 -12.78
C MET A 90 14.27 11.62 -13.04
N HIS A 91 14.52 12.38 -11.98
CA HIS A 91 15.20 13.67 -12.02
C HIS A 91 16.64 13.50 -11.53
N ALA A 92 17.58 13.44 -12.46
CA ALA A 92 19.00 13.35 -12.15
C ALA A 92 19.55 14.67 -11.56
N THR A 93 20.70 14.61 -10.91
CA THR A 93 21.35 15.80 -10.30
C THR A 93 21.82 16.83 -11.30
N ASP A 94 22.07 16.42 -12.55
CA ASP A 94 22.45 17.29 -13.67
C ASP A 94 21.24 17.91 -14.41
N GLY A 95 20.01 17.65 -13.94
CA GLY A 95 18.77 18.10 -14.56
C GLY A 95 18.25 17.19 -15.68
N THR A 96 18.95 16.09 -15.99
CA THR A 96 18.48 15.12 -16.99
C THR A 96 17.21 14.40 -16.49
N LEU A 97 16.20 14.31 -17.35
CA LEU A 97 14.98 13.58 -17.10
C LEU A 97 14.98 12.24 -17.84
N THR A 98 14.69 11.16 -17.13
CA THR A 98 14.56 9.82 -17.71
C THR A 98 13.18 9.24 -17.40
N ARG A 99 12.45 8.79 -18.42
CA ARG A 99 11.15 8.15 -18.26
C ARG A 99 11.28 6.63 -18.23
N GLN A 100 10.59 6.00 -17.29
CA GLN A 100 10.54 4.54 -17.12
C GLN A 100 9.08 4.11 -17.04
N PRO A 101 8.53 3.41 -18.06
CA PRO A 101 7.16 2.93 -18.05
C PRO A 101 6.90 1.99 -16.86
N TYR A 102 5.68 2.00 -16.36
CA TYR A 102 5.23 1.04 -15.36
C TYR A 102 4.81 -0.28 -15.99
N GLY A 103 3.94 -0.18 -16.99
CA GLY A 103 3.40 -1.33 -17.70
C GLY A 103 4.32 -1.85 -18.81
N LEU A 104 3.98 -3.02 -19.32
CA LEU A 104 4.61 -3.56 -20.50
C LEU A 104 4.10 -2.83 -21.75
N PRO A 105 4.93 -2.68 -22.81
CA PRO A 105 4.49 -2.13 -24.07
C PRO A 105 3.27 -2.90 -24.58
N GLU A 106 2.27 -2.17 -25.07
CA GLU A 106 1.02 -2.73 -25.63
C GLU A 106 0.16 -3.55 -24.66
N ALA A 107 0.56 -3.66 -23.38
CA ALA A 107 -0.29 -4.28 -22.37
C ALA A 107 -1.46 -3.34 -22.00
N GLN A 108 -2.67 -3.85 -22.15
CA GLN A 108 -3.88 -3.13 -21.79
C GLN A 108 -4.05 -3.13 -20.26
N GLY A 109 -4.37 -1.98 -19.71
CA GLY A 109 -4.70 -1.81 -18.30
C GLY A 109 -6.20 -1.83 -18.06
N LYS A 110 -6.63 -1.18 -16.98
CA LYS A 110 -8.05 -1.01 -16.63
C LYS A 110 -8.63 0.26 -17.24
N PHE A 111 -9.95 0.30 -17.46
CA PHE A 111 -10.69 1.48 -17.93
C PHE A 111 -10.17 2.06 -19.27
N ASP A 112 -9.70 1.20 -20.18
CA ASP A 112 -9.09 1.59 -21.48
C ASP A 112 -7.76 2.37 -21.36
N ASP A 113 -7.21 2.52 -20.14
CA ASP A 113 -5.87 3.06 -19.93
C ASP A 113 -4.80 2.03 -20.34
N PRO A 114 -3.58 2.45 -20.68
CA PRO A 114 -2.45 1.53 -20.75
C PRO A 114 -2.18 0.91 -19.37
N GLN A 115 -1.46 -0.20 -19.30
CA GLN A 115 -1.12 -0.81 -18.01
C GLN A 115 -0.35 0.18 -17.13
N CYS A 116 -0.96 0.61 -16.03
CA CYS A 116 -0.48 1.68 -15.16
C CYS A 116 -0.95 1.50 -13.72
N ILE A 117 -0.37 2.25 -12.79
CA ILE A 117 -0.89 2.43 -11.43
C ILE A 117 -1.76 3.69 -11.39
N TYR A 118 -2.58 3.83 -10.34
CA TYR A 118 -3.43 5.01 -10.19
C TYR A 118 -3.07 5.74 -8.89
N SER A 119 -2.74 7.03 -9.00
CA SER A 119 -2.55 7.88 -7.84
C SER A 119 -3.91 8.23 -7.25
N VAL A 120 -4.11 7.98 -5.97
CA VAL A 120 -5.32 8.34 -5.25
C VAL A 120 -4.99 8.96 -3.89
N SER A 121 -5.65 10.06 -3.57
CA SER A 121 -5.53 10.66 -2.24
C SER A 121 -6.13 9.73 -1.19
N ARG A 122 -5.35 9.40 -0.16
CA ARG A 122 -5.82 8.56 0.95
C ARG A 122 -7.04 9.16 1.64
N ALA A 123 -7.06 10.47 1.81
CA ALA A 123 -8.16 11.17 2.47
C ALA A 123 -9.44 11.09 1.64
N LEU A 124 -9.36 11.33 0.32
CA LEU A 124 -10.52 11.24 -0.58
C LEU A 124 -11.05 9.81 -0.67
N LEU A 125 -10.16 8.82 -0.82
CA LEU A 125 -10.56 7.42 -0.88
C LEU A 125 -11.20 6.96 0.44
N ASN A 126 -10.63 7.33 1.59
CA ASN A 126 -11.20 6.97 2.88
C ASN A 126 -12.58 7.61 3.08
N ARG A 127 -12.72 8.89 2.74
CA ARG A 127 -14.02 9.57 2.79
C ARG A 127 -15.06 8.87 1.91
N LEU A 128 -14.70 8.53 0.67
CA LEU A 128 -15.58 7.82 -0.26
C LEU A 128 -16.01 6.46 0.30
N LEU A 129 -15.08 5.68 0.86
CA LEU A 129 -15.39 4.39 1.47
C LEU A 129 -16.34 4.51 2.67
N VAL A 130 -16.17 5.51 3.52
CA VAL A 130 -17.09 5.81 4.62
C VAL A 130 -18.47 6.18 4.09
N GLU A 131 -18.54 7.09 3.12
CA GLU A 131 -19.81 7.55 2.52
C GLU A 131 -20.55 6.38 1.81
N GLU A 132 -19.83 5.54 1.08
CA GLU A 132 -20.42 4.37 0.41
C GLU A 132 -20.94 3.31 1.40
N SER A 133 -20.20 3.04 2.46
CA SER A 133 -20.64 2.06 3.46
C SER A 133 -21.84 2.54 4.29
N GLU A 134 -21.93 3.84 4.61
CA GLU A 134 -23.08 4.42 5.35
C GLU A 134 -24.38 4.50 4.53
N LYS A 135 -24.33 4.28 3.20
CA LYS A 135 -25.56 4.08 2.42
C LYS A 135 -26.34 2.82 2.87
N HIS A 136 -25.67 1.90 3.55
CA HIS A 136 -26.28 0.73 4.17
C HIS A 136 -26.72 1.05 5.60
N ALA A 137 -28.00 0.97 5.89
CA ALA A 137 -28.60 1.29 7.19
C ALA A 137 -28.04 0.41 8.34
N GLN A 138 -27.38 -0.70 8.00
CA GLN A 138 -26.75 -1.62 8.95
C GLN A 138 -25.37 -1.15 9.44
N VAL A 139 -24.76 -0.12 8.82
CA VAL A 139 -23.45 0.41 9.21
C VAL A 139 -23.60 1.62 10.11
N THR A 140 -22.89 1.61 11.22
CA THR A 140 -22.82 2.75 12.14
C THR A 140 -21.38 3.10 12.44
N TYR A 141 -20.93 4.31 12.08
CA TYR A 141 -19.62 4.83 12.46
C TYR A 141 -19.66 5.54 13.81
N ARG A 142 -18.65 5.27 14.65
CA ARG A 142 -18.39 5.94 15.93
C ARG A 142 -16.98 6.50 15.88
N PHE A 143 -16.90 7.77 15.50
CA PHE A 143 -15.64 8.53 15.51
C PHE A 143 -15.34 9.03 16.93
N ASP A 144 -14.06 9.33 17.22
CA ASP A 144 -13.57 9.69 18.55
C ASP A 144 -13.75 8.57 19.59
N TYR A 145 -13.84 7.31 19.12
CA TYR A 145 -13.91 6.12 19.96
C TYR A 145 -12.64 5.30 19.79
N ARG A 146 -11.81 5.25 20.83
CA ARG A 146 -10.57 4.46 20.84
C ARG A 146 -10.83 3.11 21.53
N CYS A 147 -10.53 2.01 20.86
CA CYS A 147 -10.46 0.70 21.50
C CYS A 147 -9.27 0.68 22.46
N VAL A 148 -9.52 0.36 23.74
CA VAL A 148 -8.50 0.32 24.79
C VAL A 148 -8.27 -1.08 25.35
N ASP A 149 -9.26 -1.97 25.27
CA ASP A 149 -9.11 -3.39 25.63
C ASP A 149 -10.17 -4.25 24.94
N ILE A 150 -9.97 -5.56 24.96
CA ILE A 150 -10.89 -6.58 24.44
C ILE A 150 -10.94 -7.74 25.43
N ASP A 151 -12.13 -8.13 25.84
CA ASP A 151 -12.37 -9.42 26.48
C ASP A 151 -12.51 -10.49 25.39
N LEU A 152 -11.53 -11.41 25.33
CA LEU A 152 -11.48 -12.46 24.29
C LEU A 152 -12.47 -13.61 24.54
N GLU A 153 -12.96 -13.77 25.78
CA GLU A 153 -13.94 -14.81 26.11
C GLU A 153 -15.38 -14.33 25.87
N ALA A 154 -15.65 -13.07 26.25
CA ALA A 154 -16.96 -12.46 26.07
C ALA A 154 -17.14 -11.78 24.69
N ASN A 155 -16.07 -11.64 23.89
CA ASN A 155 -16.01 -10.84 22.66
C ASN A 155 -16.51 -9.40 22.89
N GLU A 156 -16.04 -8.76 23.97
CA GLU A 156 -16.42 -7.41 24.34
C GLU A 156 -15.29 -6.42 24.06
N LEU A 157 -15.64 -5.30 23.39
CA LEU A 157 -14.74 -4.16 23.22
C LEU A 157 -14.93 -3.20 24.39
N THR A 158 -13.82 -2.75 24.96
CA THR A 158 -13.77 -1.59 25.87
C THR A 158 -13.31 -0.38 25.09
N LEU A 159 -14.13 0.65 25.04
CA LEU A 159 -13.98 1.83 24.20
C LEU A 159 -13.92 3.09 25.06
N ASP A 160 -13.01 3.99 24.71
CA ASP A 160 -12.80 5.30 25.32
C ASP A 160 -13.14 6.40 24.29
N ASN A 161 -14.11 7.25 24.64
CA ASN A 161 -14.51 8.41 23.81
C ASN A 161 -14.08 9.76 24.43
N GLY A 162 -13.16 9.71 25.41
CA GLY A 162 -12.70 10.89 26.14
C GLY A 162 -13.67 11.39 27.24
N GLY A 163 -14.74 10.65 27.52
CA GLY A 163 -15.68 10.93 28.64
C GLY A 163 -15.24 10.28 29.94
N ASP A 164 -16.07 10.47 30.98
CA ASP A 164 -15.76 9.97 32.34
C ASP A 164 -15.89 8.45 32.50
N GLN A 165 -16.52 7.78 31.54
CA GLN A 165 -16.79 6.34 31.58
C GLN A 165 -16.37 5.64 30.29
N LEU A 166 -15.82 4.44 30.44
CA LEU A 166 -15.56 3.54 29.34
C LEU A 166 -16.86 2.87 28.89
N HIS A 167 -16.97 2.65 27.58
CA HIS A 167 -18.09 1.95 26.97
C HIS A 167 -17.69 0.50 26.71
N VAL A 168 -18.46 -0.45 27.24
CA VAL A 168 -18.25 -1.88 27.01
C VAL A 168 -19.39 -2.41 26.13
N GLN A 169 -19.04 -3.12 25.05
CA GLN A 169 -20.03 -3.64 24.11
C GLN A 169 -19.58 -4.98 23.52
N ALA A 170 -20.49 -5.96 23.56
CA ALA A 170 -20.29 -7.29 22.98
C ALA A 170 -20.67 -7.36 21.51
N PHE A 171 -19.95 -8.23 20.78
CA PHE A 171 -20.12 -8.49 19.35
C PHE A 171 -20.01 -9.98 19.07
N ASP A 172 -20.67 -10.43 17.98
CA ASP A 172 -20.48 -11.78 17.49
C ASP A 172 -19.08 -11.94 16.86
N ARG A 173 -18.61 -10.88 16.18
CA ARG A 173 -17.28 -10.85 15.50
C ARG A 173 -16.61 -9.48 15.66
N ILE A 174 -15.28 -9.49 15.74
CA ILE A 174 -14.44 -8.28 15.86
C ILE A 174 -13.33 -8.35 14.81
N PHE A 175 -13.23 -7.33 13.98
CA PHE A 175 -12.19 -7.20 12.97
C PHE A 175 -11.24 -6.06 13.33
N GLY A 176 -9.97 -6.39 13.59
CA GLY A 176 -8.90 -5.43 13.86
C GLY A 176 -8.31 -4.90 12.54
N THR A 177 -8.63 -3.65 12.22
CA THR A 177 -8.16 -2.91 11.03
C THR A 177 -7.52 -1.57 11.44
N ASP A 178 -7.07 -1.48 12.68
CA ASP A 178 -6.62 -0.29 13.39
C ASP A 178 -5.14 0.05 13.17
N GLY A 179 -4.52 -0.58 12.15
CA GLY A 179 -3.24 -0.18 11.61
C GLY A 179 -2.04 -0.75 12.34
N ALA A 180 -0.85 -0.24 11.99
CA ALA A 180 0.43 -0.76 12.49
C ALA A 180 0.58 -0.77 14.01
N PHE A 181 -0.18 0.07 14.72
CA PHE A 181 -0.20 0.16 16.18
C PHE A 181 -1.55 -0.34 16.74
N SER A 182 -1.97 -1.50 16.26
CA SER A 182 -3.27 -2.10 16.56
C SER A 182 -3.44 -2.46 18.03
N ALA A 183 -4.52 -1.95 18.65
CA ALA A 183 -4.94 -2.34 19.99
C ALA A 183 -5.52 -3.77 19.99
N VAL A 184 -6.19 -4.17 18.90
CA VAL A 184 -6.70 -5.54 18.77
C VAL A 184 -5.56 -6.55 18.77
N ARG A 185 -4.50 -6.31 17.97
CA ARG A 185 -3.30 -7.16 17.98
C ARG A 185 -2.62 -7.16 19.35
N ASP A 186 -2.48 -6.00 19.99
CA ASP A 186 -1.84 -5.88 21.31
C ASP A 186 -2.55 -6.74 22.36
N ARG A 187 -3.86 -6.93 22.24
CA ARG A 187 -4.60 -7.84 23.11
C ARG A 187 -4.34 -9.30 22.76
N LEU A 188 -4.28 -9.64 21.46
CA LEU A 188 -3.96 -11.00 21.01
C LEU A 188 -2.52 -11.41 21.39
N MET A 189 -1.58 -10.49 21.46
CA MET A 189 -0.19 -10.76 21.91
C MET A 189 -0.09 -11.32 23.32
N ARG A 190 -1.16 -11.21 24.13
CA ARG A 190 -1.23 -11.77 25.48
C ARG A 190 -1.77 -13.21 25.51
N THR A 191 -2.11 -13.77 24.34
CA THR A 191 -2.51 -15.17 24.20
C THR A 191 -1.31 -16.07 23.99
N ASP A 192 -1.47 -17.38 24.24
CA ASP A 192 -0.40 -18.35 24.02
C ASP A 192 -0.04 -18.48 22.54
N ARG A 193 1.27 -18.61 22.28
CA ARG A 193 1.82 -18.85 20.92
C ARG A 193 1.51 -17.78 19.88
N PHE A 194 1.40 -16.52 20.32
CA PHE A 194 1.29 -15.39 19.40
C PHE A 194 2.68 -14.83 19.10
N ASP A 195 3.07 -14.86 17.83
CA ASP A 195 4.32 -14.28 17.34
C ASP A 195 4.10 -12.84 16.87
N PHE A 196 4.98 -11.94 17.27
CA PHE A 196 4.97 -10.54 16.82
C PHE A 196 6.36 -10.00 16.61
N THR A 197 6.57 -9.34 15.48
CA THR A 197 7.78 -8.57 15.18
C THR A 197 7.40 -7.18 14.72
N GLN A 198 8.06 -6.17 15.31
CA GLN A 198 7.99 -4.78 14.87
C GLN A 198 9.40 -4.27 14.58
N ARG A 199 9.60 -3.71 13.40
CA ARG A 199 10.89 -3.18 12.97
C ARG A 199 10.72 -1.76 12.42
N TYR A 200 11.62 -0.87 12.79
CA TYR A 200 11.74 0.46 12.21
C TYR A 200 12.95 0.51 11.30
N LEU A 201 12.81 1.22 10.17
CA LEU A 201 13.96 1.56 9.37
C LEU A 201 14.74 2.71 10.02
N THR A 202 16.02 2.82 9.69
CA THR A 202 16.89 3.96 10.05
C THR A 202 16.51 5.25 9.30
N HIS A 203 15.47 5.20 8.50
CA HIS A 203 14.95 6.28 7.70
C HIS A 203 13.56 6.68 8.18
N GLY A 204 13.28 7.97 8.05
CA GLY A 204 11.96 8.54 8.18
C GLY A 204 11.49 9.16 6.88
N TYR A 205 10.33 9.76 6.92
CA TYR A 205 9.84 10.55 5.81
C TYR A 205 9.16 11.83 6.27
N LYS A 206 9.17 12.81 5.38
CA LYS A 206 8.54 14.10 5.58
C LYS A 206 7.84 14.57 4.32
N GLU A 207 6.65 15.11 4.47
CA GLU A 207 5.78 15.49 3.35
C GLU A 207 5.73 17.01 3.21
N ILE A 208 5.73 17.47 1.96
CA ILE A 208 5.44 18.83 1.55
C ILE A 208 4.48 18.81 0.35
N GLU A 209 3.68 19.83 0.19
CA GLU A 209 2.69 19.95 -0.88
C GLU A 209 3.16 20.93 -1.95
N MET A 210 3.15 20.49 -3.19
CA MET A 210 3.30 21.39 -4.34
C MET A 210 1.90 21.80 -4.81
N ARG A 211 1.58 23.06 -4.64
CA ARG A 211 0.28 23.62 -5.09
C ARG A 211 0.26 23.80 -6.60
N PRO A 212 -0.93 23.77 -7.24
CA PRO A 212 -1.06 24.02 -8.66
C PRO A 212 -0.62 25.45 -9.02
N THR A 213 -0.61 25.77 -10.30
CA THR A 213 -0.48 27.13 -10.80
C THR A 213 -1.70 27.98 -10.42
N ALA A 214 -1.65 29.29 -10.60
CA ALA A 214 -2.75 30.19 -10.26
C ALA A 214 -4.04 29.90 -11.05
N ASP A 215 -3.93 29.31 -12.23
CA ASP A 215 -5.03 28.86 -13.08
C ASP A 215 -5.43 27.38 -12.86
N GLY A 216 -4.92 26.77 -11.79
CA GLY A 216 -5.30 25.41 -11.38
C GLY A 216 -4.60 24.29 -12.15
N GLN A 217 -3.57 24.59 -12.96
CA GLN A 217 -2.88 23.59 -13.75
C GLN A 217 -1.75 22.90 -12.94
N PHE A 218 -1.43 21.67 -13.33
CA PHE A 218 -0.27 20.96 -12.78
C PHE A 218 1.04 21.66 -13.10
N LYS A 219 1.95 21.76 -12.14
CA LYS A 219 3.30 22.33 -12.35
C LYS A 219 4.29 21.33 -12.95
N MET A 220 3.97 20.05 -12.91
CA MET A 220 4.74 18.98 -13.52
C MET A 220 3.80 18.04 -14.29
N GLU A 221 4.34 17.05 -14.97
CA GLU A 221 3.56 16.06 -15.71
C GLU A 221 2.66 15.22 -14.78
N ALA A 222 1.34 15.29 -14.95
CA ALA A 222 0.37 14.62 -14.09
C ALA A 222 0.28 13.10 -14.31
N GLY A 223 0.74 12.58 -15.45
CA GLY A 223 0.73 11.14 -15.78
C GLY A 223 1.95 10.37 -15.24
N ALA A 224 2.75 11.00 -14.38
CA ALA A 224 4.01 10.44 -13.89
C ALA A 224 4.14 10.46 -12.37
N LEU A 225 4.82 9.45 -11.83
CA LEU A 225 5.46 9.53 -10.52
C LEU A 225 6.83 10.18 -10.71
N HIS A 226 7.05 11.35 -10.13
CA HIS A 226 8.34 12.04 -10.15
C HIS A 226 9.24 11.56 -9.02
N ILE A 227 10.50 11.20 -9.32
CA ILE A 227 11.46 10.72 -8.34
C ILE A 227 12.80 11.45 -8.53
N TRP A 228 13.32 11.98 -7.44
CA TRP A 228 14.68 12.56 -7.34
C TRP A 228 15.56 11.63 -6.50
N PRO A 229 16.23 10.63 -7.10
CA PRO A 229 17.12 9.74 -6.37
C PRO A 229 18.41 10.47 -6.00
N ARG A 230 18.86 10.30 -4.74
CA ARG A 230 20.08 10.95 -4.20
C ARG A 230 20.93 9.96 -3.40
N GLY A 231 21.06 8.72 -3.86
CA GLY A 231 21.76 7.67 -3.14
C GLY A 231 20.95 7.19 -1.93
N GLU A 232 21.36 7.55 -0.71
CA GLU A 232 20.72 7.08 0.52
C GLU A 232 19.34 7.69 0.79
N PHE A 233 18.94 8.74 0.05
CA PHE A 233 17.67 9.43 0.23
C PHE A 233 17.06 9.79 -1.11
N MET A 234 15.79 10.16 -1.11
CA MET A 234 15.07 10.56 -2.30
C MET A 234 13.88 11.46 -1.99
N LEU A 235 13.48 12.23 -2.97
CA LEU A 235 12.19 12.91 -2.99
C LEU A 235 11.31 12.26 -4.04
N MET A 236 10.03 12.09 -3.72
CA MET A 236 9.00 11.57 -4.63
C MET A 236 7.85 12.57 -4.71
N GLY A 237 7.27 12.74 -5.89
CA GLY A 237 6.09 13.58 -6.12
C GLY A 237 5.00 12.81 -6.86
N LEU A 238 3.83 12.67 -6.24
CA LEU A 238 2.64 12.06 -6.83
C LEU A 238 1.54 13.10 -7.02
N PRO A 239 0.90 13.18 -8.19
CA PRO A 239 -0.16 14.14 -8.47
C PRO A 239 -1.48 13.76 -7.77
N ASN A 240 -2.27 14.78 -7.48
CA ASN A 240 -3.65 14.70 -7.00
C ASN A 240 -4.63 15.25 -8.06
N PRO A 241 -5.90 14.83 -8.06
CA PRO A 241 -6.90 15.33 -9.01
C PRO A 241 -7.12 16.85 -8.99
N ASP A 242 -6.80 17.52 -7.88
CA ASP A 242 -6.93 18.97 -7.70
C ASP A 242 -5.74 19.80 -8.26
N GLY A 243 -4.82 19.15 -8.97
CA GLY A 243 -3.62 19.78 -9.54
C GLY A 243 -2.45 19.91 -8.59
N THR A 244 -2.59 19.49 -7.33
CA THR A 244 -1.48 19.44 -6.37
C THR A 244 -0.60 18.22 -6.59
N PHE A 245 0.63 18.24 -6.03
CA PHE A 245 1.45 17.04 -5.85
C PHE A 245 1.76 16.86 -4.36
N THR A 246 1.59 15.64 -3.87
CA THR A 246 2.15 15.24 -2.58
C THR A 246 3.61 14.87 -2.79
N CYS A 247 4.51 15.67 -2.24
CA CYS A 247 5.95 15.48 -2.33
C CYS A 247 6.47 14.92 -1.00
N THR A 248 7.15 13.78 -1.05
CA THR A 248 7.64 13.07 0.13
C THR A 248 9.16 12.89 0.05
N VAL A 249 9.88 13.41 1.04
CA VAL A 249 11.31 13.15 1.22
C VAL A 249 11.47 11.94 2.15
N PHE A 250 12.18 10.93 1.69
CA PHE A 250 12.62 9.78 2.47
C PHE A 250 14.12 9.92 2.70
N ALA A 251 14.56 10.01 3.96
CA ALA A 251 15.96 10.18 4.29
C ALA A 251 16.32 9.52 5.63
N PRO A 252 17.62 9.25 5.89
CA PRO A 252 18.09 8.81 7.20
C PRO A 252 17.68 9.80 8.29
N TYR A 253 17.52 9.33 9.53
CA TYR A 253 17.33 10.24 10.65
C TYR A 253 18.61 11.03 10.92
N ASP A 254 19.76 10.39 10.87
CA ASP A 254 21.08 10.93 11.26
C ASP A 254 22.05 10.95 10.09
N GLY A 255 23.18 11.64 10.26
CA GLY A 255 24.20 11.78 9.24
C GLY A 255 24.12 13.09 8.45
N PRO A 256 25.01 13.30 7.46
CA PRO A 256 25.11 14.56 6.73
C PRO A 256 23.85 14.90 5.91
N ASN A 257 23.07 13.90 5.53
CA ASN A 257 21.83 14.03 4.77
C ASN A 257 20.59 13.69 5.64
N GLY A 258 20.76 13.67 6.98
CA GLY A 258 19.75 13.26 7.93
C GLY A 258 18.69 14.29 8.20
N LEU A 259 17.48 13.82 8.53
CA LEU A 259 16.32 14.66 8.84
C LEU A 259 16.46 15.43 10.15
N ASN A 260 17.20 14.88 11.13
CA ASN A 260 17.34 15.45 12.49
C ASN A 260 18.10 16.79 12.52
N GLY A 261 18.89 17.10 11.51
CA GLY A 261 19.59 18.39 11.39
C GLY A 261 18.82 19.49 10.65
N LEU A 262 17.59 19.20 10.18
CA LEU A 262 16.80 20.10 9.34
C LEU A 262 15.67 20.75 10.15
N ASP A 263 16.05 21.48 11.23
CA ASP A 263 15.16 22.11 12.21
C ASP A 263 15.07 23.65 12.09
N THR A 264 15.81 24.26 11.16
CA THR A 264 15.78 25.69 10.85
C THR A 264 15.52 25.94 9.37
N GLU A 265 14.93 27.09 9.05
CA GLU A 265 14.68 27.49 7.66
C GLU A 265 15.98 27.55 6.83
N ALA A 266 17.07 28.03 7.44
CA ALA A 266 18.38 28.09 6.79
C ALA A 266 18.93 26.68 6.46
N ALA A 267 18.83 25.72 7.39
CA ALA A 267 19.28 24.35 7.19
C ALA A 267 18.45 23.66 6.10
N VAL A 268 17.12 23.80 6.14
CA VAL A 268 16.21 23.23 5.13
C VAL A 268 16.47 23.85 3.76
N THR A 269 16.65 25.16 3.67
CA THR A 269 16.95 25.86 2.42
C THR A 269 18.29 25.41 1.83
N ALA A 270 19.32 25.25 2.65
CA ALA A 270 20.62 24.75 2.21
C ALA A 270 20.53 23.30 1.69
N TYR A 271 19.77 22.44 2.39
CA TYR A 271 19.55 21.06 1.98
C TYR A 271 18.85 20.98 0.62
N PHE A 272 17.73 21.71 0.44
CA PHE A 272 17.02 21.72 -0.85
C PHE A 272 17.83 22.35 -1.96
N SER A 273 18.58 23.44 -1.69
CA SER A 273 19.45 24.07 -2.69
C SER A 273 20.56 23.14 -3.18
N THR A 274 21.04 22.25 -2.31
CA THR A 274 22.08 21.28 -2.67
C THR A 274 21.53 20.09 -3.42
N HIS A 275 20.38 19.56 -2.98
CA HIS A 275 19.90 18.26 -3.43
C HIS A 275 18.71 18.31 -4.39
N PHE A 276 17.86 19.34 -4.28
CA PHE A 276 16.61 19.47 -5.05
C PHE A 276 16.40 20.91 -5.55
N PRO A 277 17.40 21.53 -6.22
CA PRO A 277 17.30 22.94 -6.62
C PRO A 277 16.16 23.23 -7.59
N ASP A 278 15.78 22.25 -8.40
CA ASP A 278 14.67 22.31 -9.35
C ASP A 278 13.28 22.27 -8.68
N VAL A 279 13.19 21.82 -7.43
CA VAL A 279 11.94 21.78 -6.65
C VAL A 279 11.63 23.13 -6.00
N ILE A 280 12.64 23.93 -5.65
CA ILE A 280 12.49 25.21 -4.94
C ILE A 280 11.49 26.16 -5.64
N PRO A 281 11.62 26.44 -6.95
CA PRO A 281 10.68 27.31 -7.65
C PRO A 281 9.27 26.74 -7.75
N LEU A 282 9.11 25.41 -7.64
CA LEU A 282 7.83 24.73 -7.70
C LEU A 282 7.05 24.79 -6.37
N ILE A 283 7.79 24.85 -5.23
CA ILE A 283 7.23 24.89 -3.86
C ILE A 283 7.85 26.07 -3.11
N PRO A 284 7.44 27.32 -3.34
CA PRO A 284 8.10 28.50 -2.73
C PRO A 284 8.09 28.53 -1.20
N ASP A 285 7.12 27.87 -0.57
CA ASP A 285 6.98 27.79 0.89
C ASP A 285 7.47 26.45 1.49
N PHE A 286 8.32 25.71 0.76
CA PHE A 286 8.78 24.37 1.16
C PHE A 286 9.40 24.34 2.57
N ALA A 287 10.20 25.35 2.94
CA ALA A 287 10.85 25.39 4.25
C ALA A 287 9.84 25.58 5.40
N ALA A 288 8.84 26.45 5.22
CA ALA A 288 7.77 26.64 6.20
C ALA A 288 6.93 25.38 6.35
N GLN A 289 6.57 24.71 5.26
CA GLN A 289 5.86 23.42 5.30
C GLN A 289 6.71 22.34 5.96
N TRP A 290 8.00 22.28 5.66
CA TRP A 290 8.93 21.34 6.28
C TRP A 290 8.96 21.47 7.80
N LEU A 291 9.09 22.67 8.32
CA LEU A 291 9.14 22.93 9.75
C LEU A 291 7.80 22.67 10.45
N ALA A 292 6.69 22.91 9.75
CA ALA A 292 5.34 22.68 10.29
C ALA A 292 4.93 21.20 10.32
N ASN A 293 5.48 20.38 9.42
CA ASN A 293 5.06 18.98 9.28
C ASN A 293 5.93 18.06 10.17
N PRO A 294 5.35 17.02 10.80
CA PRO A 294 6.12 16.06 11.57
C PRO A 294 6.96 15.16 10.67
N THR A 295 8.06 14.64 11.20
CA THR A 295 8.78 13.51 10.62
C THR A 295 8.06 12.23 11.02
N SER A 296 7.77 11.37 10.06
CA SER A 296 7.11 10.09 10.28
C SER A 296 8.08 8.92 10.13
N SER A 297 7.85 7.87 10.91
CA SER A 297 8.67 6.66 10.91
C SER A 297 8.20 5.67 9.87
N LEU A 298 9.14 4.88 9.35
CA LEU A 298 8.89 3.72 8.50
C LEU A 298 8.91 2.47 9.39
N VAL A 299 7.74 1.90 9.61
CA VAL A 299 7.54 0.73 10.48
C VAL A 299 7.01 -0.45 9.67
N MET A 300 7.48 -1.63 10.01
CA MET A 300 7.02 -2.91 9.49
C MET A 300 6.57 -3.79 10.65
N THR A 301 5.48 -4.53 10.46
CA THR A 301 4.98 -5.47 11.45
C THR A 301 4.65 -6.81 10.81
N GLN A 302 4.91 -7.87 11.54
CA GLN A 302 4.51 -9.25 11.22
C GLN A 302 3.96 -9.88 12.47
N CYS A 303 2.87 -10.63 12.36
CA CYS A 303 2.33 -11.39 13.47
C CYS A 303 1.71 -12.71 13.01
N TYR A 304 1.49 -13.62 13.95
CA TYR A 304 0.78 -14.88 13.74
C TYR A 304 0.27 -15.42 15.09
N PRO A 305 -0.93 -15.98 15.14
CA PRO A 305 -1.95 -16.06 14.08
C PRO A 305 -2.68 -14.73 13.85
N TRP A 306 -3.42 -14.58 12.75
CA TRP A 306 -4.22 -13.39 12.46
C TRP A 306 -5.66 -13.50 12.98
N HIS A 307 -5.98 -14.56 13.68
CA HIS A 307 -7.31 -14.78 14.25
C HIS A 307 -7.24 -15.37 15.65
N HIS A 308 -8.32 -15.22 16.40
CA HIS A 308 -8.53 -15.87 17.69
C HIS A 308 -9.92 -16.49 17.73
N GLY A 309 -9.94 -17.82 17.85
CA GLY A 309 -11.21 -18.58 17.79
C GLY A 309 -11.96 -18.35 16.48
N ASP A 310 -13.25 -18.14 16.63
CA ASP A 310 -14.18 -17.82 15.55
C ASP A 310 -14.61 -16.33 15.56
N ALA A 311 -14.12 -15.53 16.50
CA ALA A 311 -14.65 -14.21 16.81
C ALA A 311 -13.75 -13.05 16.38
N ILE A 312 -12.44 -13.19 16.42
CA ILE A 312 -11.52 -12.06 16.21
C ILE A 312 -10.60 -12.31 15.01
N CYS A 313 -10.46 -11.31 14.13
CA CYS A 313 -9.58 -11.39 12.96
C CYS A 313 -8.85 -10.07 12.72
N LEU A 314 -7.53 -10.15 12.41
CA LEU A 314 -6.69 -9.00 12.02
C LEU A 314 -6.62 -8.90 10.49
N MET A 315 -6.65 -7.66 9.98
CA MET A 315 -6.58 -7.37 8.54
C MET A 315 -5.73 -6.13 8.27
N GLY A 316 -5.12 -6.07 7.10
CA GLY A 316 -4.29 -4.94 6.67
C GLY A 316 -3.11 -4.68 7.60
N ASP A 317 -2.80 -3.41 7.82
CA ASP A 317 -1.64 -3.00 8.63
C ASP A 317 -1.69 -3.50 10.09
N ALA A 318 -2.86 -3.89 10.61
CA ALA A 318 -2.96 -4.52 11.91
C ALA A 318 -2.29 -5.90 11.94
N ALA A 319 -2.29 -6.60 10.81
CA ALA A 319 -1.64 -7.91 10.64
C ALA A 319 -0.23 -7.81 10.02
N HIS A 320 -0.04 -6.95 9.00
CA HIS A 320 1.15 -6.93 8.15
C HIS A 320 1.48 -5.53 7.60
N ALA A 321 1.79 -4.57 8.47
CA ALA A 321 2.23 -3.25 8.02
C ALA A 321 3.56 -3.32 7.27
N ILE A 322 3.64 -2.65 6.13
CA ILE A 322 4.82 -2.62 5.26
C ILE A 322 5.28 -1.19 4.96
N VAL A 323 6.54 -1.05 4.52
CA VAL A 323 7.07 0.23 4.03
C VAL A 323 6.53 0.56 2.63
N PRO A 324 6.41 1.86 2.26
CA PRO A 324 5.62 2.28 1.09
C PRO A 324 6.33 2.09 -0.26
N PHE A 325 7.56 1.63 -0.30
CA PHE A 325 8.41 1.67 -1.49
C PHE A 325 7.95 0.81 -2.66
N TYR A 326 7.14 -0.20 -2.43
CA TYR A 326 6.50 -0.97 -3.51
C TYR A 326 5.10 -0.45 -3.86
N GLY A 327 4.52 0.44 -3.04
CA GLY A 327 3.16 0.94 -3.22
C GLY A 327 2.07 -0.11 -2.98
N GLN A 328 2.36 -1.17 -2.20
CA GLN A 328 1.45 -2.31 -2.06
C GLN A 328 0.73 -2.42 -0.71
N GLY A 329 1.01 -1.57 0.29
CA GLY A 329 0.36 -1.67 1.60
C GLY A 329 -1.17 -1.60 1.53
N MET A 330 -1.72 -0.61 0.84
CA MET A 330 -3.16 -0.50 0.60
C MET A 330 -3.69 -1.67 -0.22
N ASN A 331 -3.02 -2.01 -1.32
CA ASN A 331 -3.46 -3.07 -2.24
C ASN A 331 -3.50 -4.44 -1.54
N SER A 332 -2.50 -4.75 -0.71
CA SER A 332 -2.46 -5.97 0.08
C SER A 332 -3.57 -6.00 1.15
N GLY A 333 -3.80 -4.89 1.85
CA GLY A 333 -4.88 -4.79 2.82
C GLY A 333 -6.29 -4.87 2.18
N MET A 334 -6.47 -4.31 0.99
CA MET A 334 -7.71 -4.47 0.22
C MET A 334 -7.87 -5.90 -0.31
N GLU A 335 -6.77 -6.56 -0.68
CA GLU A 335 -6.79 -7.98 -1.05
C GLU A 335 -7.19 -8.87 0.13
N ASP A 336 -6.85 -8.51 1.37
CA ASP A 336 -7.36 -9.20 2.56
C ASP A 336 -8.89 -9.19 2.58
N CYS A 337 -9.51 -8.03 2.29
CA CYS A 337 -10.97 -7.92 2.21
C CYS A 337 -11.55 -8.81 1.10
N SER A 338 -10.95 -8.80 -0.10
CA SER A 338 -11.47 -9.61 -1.20
C SER A 338 -11.33 -11.11 -0.94
N VAL A 339 -10.20 -11.57 -0.39
CA VAL A 339 -9.96 -12.97 -0.06
C VAL A 339 -10.89 -13.46 1.05
N LEU A 340 -11.00 -12.71 2.16
CA LEU A 340 -11.91 -13.10 3.24
C LEU A 340 -13.38 -13.08 2.75
N SER A 341 -13.75 -12.10 1.93
CA SER A 341 -15.05 -12.03 1.29
C SER A 341 -15.35 -13.27 0.42
N GLU A 342 -14.37 -13.78 -0.34
CA GLU A 342 -14.51 -15.01 -1.15
C GLU A 342 -14.65 -16.26 -0.28
N LEU A 343 -13.95 -16.31 0.83
CA LEU A 343 -14.12 -17.40 1.81
C LEU A 343 -15.52 -17.39 2.45
N LEU A 344 -16.05 -16.20 2.78
CA LEU A 344 -17.41 -16.07 3.28
C LEU A 344 -18.46 -16.54 2.27
N ASP A 345 -18.22 -16.33 0.97
CA ASP A 345 -19.13 -16.81 -0.09
C ASP A 345 -19.24 -18.35 -0.13
N SER A 346 -18.30 -19.08 0.47
CA SER A 346 -18.28 -20.54 0.57
C SER A 346 -18.75 -21.09 1.93
N MET A 347 -19.09 -20.22 2.89
CA MET A 347 -19.62 -20.64 4.20
C MET A 347 -21.06 -21.15 4.06
N GLU A 348 -21.35 -22.27 4.73
CA GLU A 348 -22.68 -22.85 4.78
C GLU A 348 -23.42 -22.45 6.07
N SER A 349 -22.70 -22.14 7.13
CA SER A 349 -23.28 -21.75 8.43
C SER A 349 -22.35 -20.84 9.21
N SER A 350 -22.90 -20.15 10.23
CA SER A 350 -22.12 -19.33 11.17
C SER A 350 -21.14 -20.16 12.04
N GLN A 351 -21.24 -21.48 12.05
CA GLN A 351 -20.29 -22.36 12.73
C GLN A 351 -18.95 -22.51 11.97
N ASP A 352 -18.91 -22.09 10.70
CA ASP A 352 -17.73 -22.19 9.86
C ASP A 352 -16.73 -21.05 10.07
N TRP A 353 -17.05 -20.03 10.88
CA TRP A 353 -16.18 -18.86 11.09
C TRP A 353 -14.75 -19.22 11.52
N ALA A 354 -14.58 -20.11 12.51
CA ALA A 354 -13.26 -20.53 12.97
C ALA A 354 -12.40 -21.07 11.82
N LYS A 355 -12.99 -21.97 11.02
CA LYS A 355 -12.35 -22.58 9.86
C LYS A 355 -12.05 -21.54 8.76
N THR A 356 -12.96 -20.61 8.55
CA THR A 356 -12.83 -19.54 7.56
C THR A 356 -11.70 -18.56 7.94
N MET A 357 -11.65 -18.11 9.20
CA MET A 357 -10.58 -17.24 9.70
C MET A 357 -9.22 -17.93 9.72
N GLN A 358 -9.20 -19.22 10.07
CA GLN A 358 -7.99 -20.03 9.95
C GLN A 358 -7.52 -20.11 8.49
N ARG A 359 -8.42 -20.42 7.56
CA ARG A 359 -8.09 -20.51 6.13
C ARG A 359 -7.63 -19.17 5.56
N TYR A 360 -8.27 -18.07 5.96
CA TYR A 360 -7.81 -16.71 5.63
C TYR A 360 -6.38 -16.47 6.10
N THR A 361 -6.08 -16.81 7.35
CA THR A 361 -4.71 -16.67 7.90
C THR A 361 -3.70 -17.51 7.10
N GLU A 362 -4.03 -18.75 6.78
CA GLU A 362 -3.16 -19.65 6.00
C GLU A 362 -2.87 -19.12 4.60
N LEU A 363 -3.85 -18.51 3.94
CA LEU A 363 -3.70 -17.95 2.60
C LEU A 363 -2.96 -16.61 2.61
N ARG A 364 -3.25 -15.74 3.58
CA ARG A 364 -2.78 -14.36 3.55
C ARG A 364 -1.47 -14.13 4.28
N LYS A 365 -1.14 -14.93 5.30
CA LYS A 365 0.10 -14.78 6.07
C LYS A 365 1.37 -14.93 5.21
N PRO A 366 1.51 -15.96 4.35
CA PRO A 366 2.65 -16.06 3.44
C PRO A 366 2.76 -14.84 2.50
N SER A 367 1.65 -14.38 1.94
CA SER A 367 1.57 -13.20 1.08
C SER A 367 1.96 -11.92 1.85
N GLY A 368 1.49 -11.74 3.08
CA GLY A 368 1.85 -10.60 3.94
C GLY A 368 3.33 -10.55 4.26
N ASP A 369 3.96 -11.70 4.54
CA ASP A 369 5.41 -11.78 4.77
C ASP A 369 6.21 -11.51 3.50
N ALA A 370 5.77 -12.07 2.37
CA ALA A 370 6.45 -11.89 1.09
C ALA A 370 6.41 -10.43 0.61
N ILE A 371 5.27 -9.75 0.72
CA ILE A 371 5.18 -8.35 0.29
C ILE A 371 6.00 -7.42 1.20
N LEU A 372 6.16 -7.74 2.48
CA LEU A 372 7.06 -7.02 3.38
C LEU A 372 8.52 -7.15 2.90
N GLU A 373 8.98 -8.37 2.57
CA GLU A 373 10.31 -8.60 2.02
C GLU A 373 10.49 -7.90 0.66
N LEU A 374 9.53 -8.02 -0.24
CA LEU A 374 9.54 -7.34 -1.54
C LEU A 374 9.65 -5.83 -1.39
N ALA A 375 8.90 -5.23 -0.45
CA ALA A 375 8.93 -3.79 -0.20
C ALA A 375 10.29 -3.34 0.33
N LEU A 376 10.91 -4.13 1.21
CA LEU A 376 12.25 -3.85 1.74
C LEU A 376 13.33 -3.99 0.65
N ARG A 377 13.25 -5.03 -0.18
CA ARG A 377 14.15 -5.22 -1.33
C ARG A 377 14.05 -4.07 -2.32
N ASN A 378 12.84 -3.65 -2.65
CA ASN A 378 12.63 -2.51 -3.55
C ASN A 378 13.16 -1.20 -2.97
N TYR A 379 13.06 -1.01 -1.65
CA TYR A 379 13.68 0.12 -0.96
C TYR A 379 15.20 0.16 -1.19
N ILE A 380 15.88 -0.96 -0.95
CA ILE A 380 17.33 -1.08 -1.15
C ILE A 380 17.68 -0.87 -2.64
N GLU A 381 16.89 -1.43 -3.56
CA GLU A 381 17.09 -1.25 -5.00
C GLU A 381 16.95 0.21 -5.42
N MET A 382 15.91 0.89 -5.00
CA MET A 382 15.68 2.31 -5.32
C MET A 382 16.74 3.23 -4.71
N ARG A 383 17.19 2.92 -3.50
CA ARG A 383 18.19 3.68 -2.78
C ARG A 383 19.59 3.50 -3.36
N ASP A 384 20.04 2.28 -3.54
CA ASP A 384 21.46 1.95 -3.76
C ASP A 384 21.79 1.63 -5.22
N LYS A 385 20.83 1.14 -6.03
CA LYS A 385 21.14 0.52 -7.33
C LYS A 385 20.78 1.35 -8.55
N THR A 386 19.90 2.34 -8.44
CA THR A 386 19.33 3.07 -9.59
C THR A 386 20.35 3.81 -10.46
N GLY A 387 21.56 4.07 -9.96
CA GLY A 387 22.67 4.68 -10.73
C GLY A 387 23.73 3.68 -11.23
N HIS A 388 23.64 2.40 -10.89
CA HIS A 388 24.66 1.42 -11.26
C HIS A 388 24.52 0.92 -12.71
N PRO A 389 25.59 0.95 -13.54
CA PRO A 389 25.53 0.51 -14.94
C PRO A 389 24.97 -0.91 -15.12
N ALA A 390 25.41 -1.86 -14.30
CA ALA A 390 24.92 -3.24 -14.35
C ALA A 390 23.41 -3.35 -14.08
N PHE A 391 22.88 -2.55 -13.15
CA PHE A 391 21.46 -2.49 -12.87
C PHE A 391 20.65 -1.92 -14.05
N LEU A 392 21.15 -0.84 -14.65
CA LEU A 392 20.53 -0.25 -15.84
C LEU A 392 20.54 -1.21 -17.03
N LEU A 393 21.63 -1.96 -17.20
CA LEU A 393 21.73 -3.00 -18.23
C LEU A 393 20.72 -4.12 -17.98
N ARG A 394 20.62 -4.61 -16.73
CA ARG A 394 19.60 -5.57 -16.32
C ARG A 394 18.18 -5.11 -16.70
N LYS A 395 17.83 -3.88 -16.35
CA LYS A 395 16.49 -3.33 -16.67
C LYS A 395 16.22 -3.26 -18.17
N LYS A 396 17.24 -2.96 -18.98
CA LYS A 396 17.13 -3.02 -20.47
C LYS A 396 16.87 -4.43 -20.96
N ILE A 397 17.59 -5.42 -20.43
CA ILE A 397 17.41 -6.84 -20.78
C ILE A 397 16.00 -7.30 -20.40
N GLU A 398 15.57 -7.05 -19.15
CA GLU A 398 14.24 -7.42 -18.66
C GLU A 398 13.11 -6.81 -19.48
N ALA A 399 13.22 -5.52 -19.83
CA ALA A 399 12.23 -4.83 -20.66
C ALA A 399 12.14 -5.45 -22.06
N LYS A 400 13.28 -5.76 -22.69
CA LYS A 400 13.31 -6.35 -24.03
C LYS A 400 12.84 -7.81 -24.05
N LEU A 401 13.16 -8.58 -22.98
CA LEU A 401 12.61 -9.93 -22.78
C LEU A 401 11.09 -9.89 -22.71
N ALA A 402 10.54 -9.02 -21.87
CA ALA A 402 9.10 -8.89 -21.70
C ALA A 402 8.38 -8.48 -23.00
N THR A 403 9.01 -7.63 -23.83
CA THR A 403 8.46 -7.18 -25.11
C THR A 403 8.55 -8.26 -26.18
N ASN A 404 9.71 -8.91 -26.32
CA ASN A 404 9.97 -9.85 -27.42
C ASN A 404 9.38 -11.25 -27.15
N TYR A 405 9.20 -11.60 -25.86
CA TYR A 405 8.74 -12.94 -25.46
C TYR A 405 7.58 -12.83 -24.44
N PRO A 406 6.45 -12.21 -24.86
CA PRO A 406 5.30 -12.03 -23.98
C PRO A 406 4.78 -13.39 -23.48
N GLY A 407 4.51 -13.49 -22.19
CA GLY A 407 4.05 -14.71 -21.54
C GLY A 407 5.15 -15.71 -21.14
N ARG A 408 6.39 -15.57 -21.62
CA ARG A 408 7.54 -16.41 -21.19
C ARG A 408 8.36 -15.75 -20.08
N TRP A 409 8.45 -14.42 -20.06
CA TRP A 409 9.13 -13.65 -19.01
C TRP A 409 8.24 -12.53 -18.53
N LEU A 410 7.79 -12.61 -17.26
CA LEU A 410 7.05 -11.54 -16.61
C LEU A 410 7.95 -10.90 -15.55
N PRO A 411 8.33 -9.61 -15.69
CA PRO A 411 9.15 -8.92 -14.71
C PRO A 411 8.50 -8.93 -13.31
N LEU A 412 9.30 -9.04 -12.26
CA LEU A 412 8.83 -9.10 -10.88
C LEU A 412 7.86 -7.97 -10.54
N TYR A 413 8.17 -6.74 -10.99
CA TYR A 413 7.28 -5.60 -10.74
C TYR A 413 5.87 -5.82 -11.32
N SER A 414 5.80 -6.38 -12.54
CA SER A 414 4.51 -6.69 -13.19
C SER A 414 3.75 -7.81 -12.48
N GLN A 415 4.46 -8.84 -11.98
CA GLN A 415 3.84 -9.91 -11.18
C GLN A 415 3.20 -9.36 -9.90
N VAL A 416 3.88 -8.46 -9.21
CA VAL A 416 3.40 -7.88 -7.94
C VAL A 416 2.28 -6.87 -8.17
N THR A 417 2.40 -6.02 -9.20
CA THR A 417 1.54 -4.82 -9.35
C THR A 417 0.37 -5.05 -10.30
N PHE A 418 0.57 -5.84 -11.37
CA PHE A 418 -0.38 -6.01 -12.47
C PHE A 418 -0.86 -7.46 -12.63
N SER A 419 -0.79 -8.25 -11.57
CA SER A 419 -1.33 -9.60 -11.57
C SER A 419 -1.89 -9.95 -10.19
N HIS A 420 -2.56 -11.10 -10.13
CA HIS A 420 -3.06 -11.69 -8.89
C HIS A 420 -2.22 -12.89 -8.45
N THR A 421 -1.02 -13.06 -9.01
CA THR A 421 -0.03 -14.05 -8.53
C THR A 421 0.21 -13.83 -7.03
N PRO A 422 0.09 -14.83 -6.16
CA PRO A 422 0.40 -14.69 -4.74
C PRO A 422 1.77 -14.04 -4.52
N TYR A 423 1.90 -13.15 -3.54
CA TYR A 423 3.15 -12.42 -3.34
C TYR A 423 4.33 -13.34 -3.01
N GLU A 424 4.09 -14.47 -2.33
CA GLU A 424 5.10 -15.48 -2.07
C GLU A 424 5.61 -16.13 -3.36
N GLU A 425 4.73 -16.45 -4.30
CA GLU A 425 5.12 -16.98 -5.61
C GLU A 425 5.88 -15.93 -6.43
N ALA A 426 5.43 -14.67 -6.40
CA ALA A 426 6.15 -13.56 -7.06
C ALA A 426 7.54 -13.34 -6.44
N LEU A 427 7.69 -13.48 -5.13
CA LEU A 427 8.98 -13.37 -4.43
C LEU A 427 9.92 -14.50 -4.87
N GLU A 428 9.46 -15.73 -4.90
CA GLU A 428 10.24 -16.90 -5.37
C GLU A 428 10.67 -16.75 -6.82
N ALA A 429 9.73 -16.34 -7.69
CA ALA A 429 9.99 -16.04 -9.08
C ALA A 429 11.05 -14.94 -9.24
N GLY A 430 10.93 -13.84 -8.47
CA GLY A 430 11.89 -12.74 -8.46
C GLY A 430 13.29 -13.17 -8.00
N GLN A 431 13.39 -14.01 -6.98
CA GLN A 431 14.66 -14.57 -6.53
C GLN A 431 15.31 -15.47 -7.59
N ARG A 432 14.49 -16.23 -8.33
CA ARG A 432 14.98 -17.01 -9.47
C ARG A 432 15.46 -16.12 -10.61
N GLN A 433 14.70 -15.08 -10.95
CA GLN A 433 15.11 -14.08 -11.93
C GLN A 433 16.44 -13.40 -11.55
N ASP A 434 16.65 -13.06 -10.27
CA ASP A 434 17.89 -12.49 -9.78
C ASP A 434 19.09 -13.38 -10.06
N ARG A 435 19.00 -14.67 -9.68
CA ARG A 435 20.09 -15.65 -9.90
C ARG A 435 20.44 -15.81 -11.38
N ILE A 436 19.43 -15.84 -12.27
CA ILE A 436 19.64 -15.93 -13.71
C ILE A 436 20.34 -14.67 -14.23
N MET A 437 19.84 -13.50 -13.85
CA MET A 437 20.39 -12.23 -14.33
C MET A 437 21.80 -11.97 -13.80
N GLU A 438 22.12 -12.36 -12.54
CA GLU A 438 23.47 -12.28 -12.01
C GLU A 438 24.44 -13.14 -12.84
N LYS A 439 24.04 -14.36 -13.20
CA LYS A 439 24.86 -15.24 -14.04
C LYS A 439 25.06 -14.68 -15.45
N ILE A 440 24.03 -14.10 -16.05
CA ILE A 440 24.11 -13.50 -17.38
C ILE A 440 24.98 -12.23 -17.37
N LEU A 441 24.78 -11.36 -16.40
CA LEU A 441 25.54 -10.10 -16.27
C LEU A 441 27.03 -10.33 -15.94
N SER A 442 27.39 -11.49 -15.40
CA SER A 442 28.79 -11.84 -15.14
C SER A 442 29.54 -12.39 -16.35
N GLN A 443 28.86 -12.59 -17.50
CA GLN A 443 29.50 -13.09 -18.73
C GLN A 443 30.40 -12.02 -19.35
N GLU A 444 31.57 -12.43 -19.85
CA GLU A 444 32.47 -11.53 -20.57
C GLU A 444 31.81 -11.01 -21.85
N GLY A 445 31.88 -9.70 -22.05
CA GLY A 445 31.33 -9.02 -23.25
C GLY A 445 29.82 -8.88 -23.25
N ILE A 446 29.11 -9.10 -22.16
CA ILE A 446 27.64 -8.97 -22.09
C ILE A 446 27.16 -7.57 -22.45
N GLU A 447 27.93 -6.52 -22.10
CA GLU A 447 27.58 -5.13 -22.43
C GLU A 447 27.45 -4.88 -23.94
N ALA A 448 28.21 -5.64 -24.76
CA ALA A 448 28.16 -5.57 -26.23
C ALA A 448 27.18 -6.57 -26.86
N ASN A 449 26.75 -7.58 -26.10
CA ASN A 449 25.97 -8.71 -26.64
C ASN A 449 24.60 -8.88 -25.96
N TRP A 450 24.22 -7.96 -25.06
CA TRP A 450 23.03 -8.10 -24.23
C TRP A 450 21.71 -8.22 -25.01
N ASP A 451 21.64 -7.66 -26.23
CA ASP A 451 20.45 -7.62 -27.08
C ASP A 451 20.41 -8.67 -28.18
N ARG A 452 21.34 -9.63 -28.14
CA ARG A 452 21.38 -10.74 -29.12
C ARG A 452 20.32 -11.80 -28.79
N PRO A 453 19.74 -12.45 -29.82
CA PRO A 453 18.77 -13.54 -29.63
C PRO A 453 19.30 -14.64 -28.69
N GLU A 454 20.57 -15.05 -28.88
CA GLU A 454 21.19 -16.11 -28.07
C GLU A 454 21.26 -15.79 -26.58
N THR A 455 21.42 -14.51 -26.23
CA THR A 455 21.37 -14.05 -24.84
C THR A 455 19.98 -14.24 -24.27
N PHE A 456 18.94 -13.87 -24.99
CA PHE A 456 17.55 -14.04 -24.54
C PHE A 456 17.16 -15.52 -24.47
N GLU A 457 17.53 -16.34 -25.43
CA GLU A 457 17.31 -17.79 -25.39
C GLU A 457 17.97 -18.41 -24.16
N SER A 458 19.23 -18.06 -23.88
CA SER A 458 19.93 -18.55 -22.70
C SER A 458 19.24 -18.16 -21.36
N ILE A 459 18.65 -16.96 -21.30
CA ILE A 459 17.89 -16.53 -20.13
C ILE A 459 16.58 -17.32 -20.00
N LEU A 460 15.87 -17.50 -21.12
CA LEU A 460 14.59 -18.20 -21.14
C LEU A 460 14.76 -19.70 -20.86
N ASP A 461 15.78 -20.33 -21.41
CA ASP A 461 16.09 -21.73 -21.12
C ASP A 461 16.40 -21.94 -19.64
N ALA A 462 17.17 -21.01 -19.01
CA ALA A 462 17.44 -21.03 -17.58
C ALA A 462 16.20 -20.72 -16.72
N TRP A 463 15.23 -20.00 -17.27
CA TRP A 463 13.97 -19.71 -16.61
C TRP A 463 12.99 -20.90 -16.67
N GLU A 464 12.94 -21.60 -17.79
CA GLU A 464 12.03 -22.72 -18.04
C GLU A 464 12.54 -24.07 -17.49
N SER A 465 13.87 -24.17 -17.21
CA SER A 465 14.49 -25.34 -16.56
C SER A 465 14.25 -25.38 -15.06
#